data_850fbccbc906db1089204dba1c8e57c8
#
_entry.id   850fbccbc906db1089204dba1c8e57c8
#
_cell.length_a   1.000
_cell.length_b   1.000
_cell.length_c   1.000
_cell.angle_alpha   90.00
_cell.angle_beta   90.00
_cell.angle_gamma   90.00
#
_symmetry.space_group_name_H-M   'P 1'
#
loop_
_entity.id
_entity.type
_entity.pdbx_description
1 polymer ?
#
loop_
_entity_poly.entity_id
_entity_poly.type
_entity_poly.pdbx_seq_one_letter_code
_entity_poly.pdbx_strand_id
1 'polypeptide(L)'
;VEKLTFEQKQEYYAALCEMISPERVSLFEKVIEERTDMQCVVVENIYQSQNASAVLRTCDCVGIQQVHVIENNNTYQINPDVALGSSQWIDLHRYNRKENNTLDCINKLKSQGYKIVATLPHEKDVYLPDLDVKEKMAIVFGNEVEGLSSDLIENADIYMKIPMYGFTESFNISVSAAITMYNLTDRLRKSGVDYHLSADRRIETLIKWAKRTIRRSDMIEKELMKRLFSIK
;
A
#
# COMPACT_ATOMS: atom_id res chain seq x y z
N VAL A 1 9.88 -12.07 14.10
CA VAL A 1 8.40 -11.87 14.16
C VAL A 1 7.69 -12.86 13.25
N GLU A 2 8.16 -13.09 12.02
CA GLU A 2 7.53 -14.01 11.03
C GLU A 2 7.36 -15.46 11.50
N LYS A 3 8.15 -15.89 12.49
CA LYS A 3 8.13 -17.27 13.05
C LYS A 3 7.28 -17.38 14.32
N LEU A 4 6.69 -16.31 14.81
CA LEU A 4 5.86 -16.30 16.02
C LEU A 4 4.44 -16.77 15.71
N THR A 5 3.82 -17.50 16.66
CA THR A 5 2.38 -17.78 16.60
C THR A 5 1.58 -16.49 16.79
N PHE A 6 0.27 -16.53 16.52
CA PHE A 6 -0.60 -15.37 16.72
C PHE A 6 -0.59 -14.87 18.16
N GLU A 7 -0.69 -15.78 19.13
CA GLU A 7 -0.64 -15.48 20.57
C GLU A 7 0.71 -14.86 20.96
N GLN A 8 1.82 -15.38 20.42
CA GLN A 8 3.14 -14.81 20.66
C GLN A 8 3.29 -13.41 20.04
N LYS A 9 2.69 -13.15 18.87
CA LYS A 9 2.65 -11.81 18.29
C LYS A 9 1.87 -10.84 19.18
N GLN A 10 0.75 -11.26 19.76
CA GLN A 10 -0.03 -10.45 20.72
C GLN A 10 0.78 -10.11 21.98
N GLU A 11 1.43 -11.11 22.59
CA GLU A 11 2.29 -10.92 23.75
C GLU A 11 3.45 -9.96 23.45
N TYR A 12 4.09 -10.14 22.28
CA TYR A 12 5.15 -9.24 21.82
C TYR A 12 4.67 -7.81 21.61
N TYR A 13 3.50 -7.63 20.99
CA TYR A 13 2.91 -6.29 20.79
C TYR A 13 2.60 -5.64 22.15
N ALA A 14 2.02 -6.37 23.10
CA ALA A 14 1.74 -5.85 24.43
C ALA A 14 3.02 -5.34 25.12
N ALA A 15 4.11 -6.11 25.05
CA ALA A 15 5.40 -5.68 25.59
C ALA A 15 6.01 -4.44 24.89
N LEU A 16 5.77 -4.26 23.59
CA LEU A 16 6.17 -3.04 22.88
C LEU A 16 5.32 -1.84 23.32
N CYS A 17 4.04 -2.03 23.58
CA CYS A 17 3.13 -0.97 24.04
C CYS A 17 3.54 -0.37 25.39
N GLU A 18 4.19 -1.12 26.28
CA GLU A 18 4.74 -0.62 27.54
C GLU A 18 5.81 0.48 27.33
N MET A 19 6.40 0.55 26.14
CA MET A 19 7.46 1.51 25.78
C MET A 19 6.95 2.70 24.95
N ILE A 20 5.64 2.78 24.74
CA ILE A 20 4.97 3.79 23.88
C ILE A 20 3.95 4.52 24.75
N SER A 21 3.71 5.82 24.49
CA SER A 21 2.69 6.54 25.22
C SER A 21 1.29 5.98 24.98
N PRO A 22 0.41 5.96 26.00
CA PRO A 22 -0.96 5.45 25.88
C PRO A 22 -1.75 6.11 24.74
N GLU A 23 -1.55 7.41 24.52
CA GLU A 23 -2.22 8.17 23.45
C GLU A 23 -1.79 7.66 22.07
N ARG A 24 -0.51 7.28 21.92
CA ARG A 24 0.01 6.73 20.65
C ARG A 24 -0.52 5.32 20.42
N VAL A 25 -0.60 4.49 21.44
CA VAL A 25 -1.18 3.15 21.34
C VAL A 25 -2.66 3.25 20.95
N SER A 26 -3.43 4.10 21.62
CA SER A 26 -4.85 4.34 21.30
C SER A 26 -5.03 4.83 19.84
N LEU A 27 -4.11 5.68 19.35
CA LEU A 27 -4.13 6.12 17.95
C LEU A 27 -3.89 4.95 17.00
N PHE A 28 -2.95 4.05 17.31
CA PHE A 28 -2.69 2.86 16.49
C PHE A 28 -3.92 1.96 16.41
N GLU A 29 -4.56 1.69 17.55
CA GLU A 29 -5.77 0.88 17.63
C GLU A 29 -6.91 1.48 16.81
N LYS A 30 -7.07 2.81 16.86
CA LYS A 30 -8.09 3.50 16.07
C LYS A 30 -7.76 3.45 14.56
N VAL A 31 -6.53 3.70 14.18
CA VAL A 31 -6.15 3.80 12.75
C VAL A 31 -6.14 2.43 12.09
N ILE A 32 -5.78 1.36 12.81
CA ILE A 32 -5.72 0.01 12.23
C ILE A 32 -7.10 -0.50 11.81
N GLU A 33 -8.19 -0.06 12.44
CA GLU A 33 -9.56 -0.42 12.06
C GLU A 33 -9.95 0.11 10.67
N GLU A 34 -9.30 1.17 10.22
CA GLU A 34 -9.58 1.79 8.91
C GLU A 34 -8.65 1.29 7.80
N ARG A 35 -7.70 0.39 8.12
CA ARG A 35 -6.76 -0.14 7.12
C ARG A 35 -7.33 -1.31 6.33
N THR A 36 -6.96 -1.36 5.06
CA THR A 36 -7.39 -2.40 4.14
C THR A 36 -6.25 -2.94 3.28
N ASP A 37 -6.33 -4.24 2.96
CA ASP A 37 -5.56 -4.92 1.92
C ASP A 37 -6.47 -5.35 0.73
N MET A 38 -7.73 -4.93 0.70
CA MET A 38 -8.62 -5.19 -0.45
C MET A 38 -8.18 -4.42 -1.69
N GLN A 39 -7.54 -3.28 -1.48
CA GLN A 39 -6.97 -2.45 -2.53
C GLN A 39 -5.51 -2.16 -2.18
N CYS A 40 -4.64 -2.29 -3.15
CA CYS A 40 -3.26 -1.82 -3.05
C CYS A 40 -2.93 -0.93 -4.26
N VAL A 41 -1.88 -0.14 -4.13
CA VAL A 41 -1.41 0.75 -5.18
C VAL A 41 -0.10 0.25 -5.73
N VAL A 42 0.00 0.28 -7.04
CA VAL A 42 1.25 0.01 -7.76
C VAL A 42 1.64 1.27 -8.52
N VAL A 43 2.87 1.69 -8.39
CA VAL A 43 3.46 2.77 -9.20
C VAL A 43 4.60 2.21 -10.03
N GLU A 44 4.53 2.40 -11.35
CA GLU A 44 5.54 1.90 -12.28
C GLU A 44 6.41 3.03 -12.81
N ASN A 45 7.72 2.95 -12.57
CA ASN A 45 8.74 3.86 -13.10
C ASN A 45 8.44 5.35 -12.86
N ILE A 46 7.83 5.69 -11.72
CA ILE A 46 7.47 7.08 -11.42
C ILE A 46 8.73 7.95 -11.39
N TYR A 47 8.70 9.08 -12.09
CA TYR A 47 9.88 9.92 -12.28
C TYR A 47 10.01 10.97 -11.18
N GLN A 48 8.93 11.66 -10.83
CA GLN A 48 8.96 12.78 -9.89
C GLN A 48 8.74 12.32 -8.45
N SER A 49 9.74 12.57 -7.58
CA SER A 49 9.66 12.22 -6.15
C SER A 49 8.50 12.89 -5.42
N GLN A 50 8.06 14.06 -5.89
CA GLN A 50 6.88 14.76 -5.36
C GLN A 50 5.61 13.97 -5.62
N ASN A 51 5.40 13.47 -6.84
CA ASN A 51 4.25 12.64 -7.19
C ASN A 51 4.27 11.32 -6.41
N ALA A 52 5.43 10.67 -6.35
CA ALA A 52 5.65 9.46 -5.56
C ALA A 52 5.23 9.64 -4.10
N SER A 53 5.65 10.74 -3.49
CA SER A 53 5.37 11.06 -2.09
C SER A 53 3.91 11.43 -1.85
N ALA A 54 3.29 12.15 -2.79
CA ALA A 54 1.88 12.50 -2.74
C ALA A 54 0.97 11.26 -2.85
N VAL A 55 1.34 10.28 -3.69
CA VAL A 55 0.63 8.98 -3.77
C VAL A 55 0.71 8.24 -2.44
N LEU A 56 1.89 8.13 -1.81
CA LEU A 56 2.03 7.51 -0.48
C LEU A 56 1.16 8.20 0.57
N ARG A 57 1.20 9.53 0.61
CA ARG A 57 0.38 10.30 1.54
C ARG A 57 -1.11 10.06 1.31
N THR A 58 -1.55 10.00 0.07
CA THR A 58 -2.92 9.68 -0.28
C THR A 58 -3.31 8.29 0.22
N CYS A 59 -2.48 7.26 0.00
CA CYS A 59 -2.72 5.90 0.48
C CYS A 59 -2.91 5.87 2.01
N ASP A 60 -2.06 6.58 2.75
CA ASP A 60 -2.17 6.69 4.20
C ASP A 60 -3.51 7.34 4.62
N CYS A 61 -3.86 8.46 4.00
CA CYS A 61 -5.10 9.20 4.30
C CYS A 61 -6.37 8.37 4.06
N VAL A 62 -6.39 7.48 3.07
CA VAL A 62 -7.58 6.70 2.71
C VAL A 62 -7.56 5.27 3.28
N GLY A 63 -6.55 4.91 4.06
CA GLY A 63 -6.45 3.62 4.75
C GLY A 63 -5.90 2.46 3.91
N ILE A 64 -5.30 2.69 2.74
CA ILE A 64 -4.62 1.67 1.95
C ILE A 64 -3.30 1.30 2.62
N GLN A 65 -3.11 0.02 2.95
CA GLN A 65 -1.93 -0.42 3.70
C GLN A 65 -0.73 -0.76 2.83
N GLN A 66 -0.92 -1.19 1.59
CA GLN A 66 0.16 -1.68 0.73
C GLN A 66 0.39 -0.78 -0.49
N VAL A 67 1.66 -0.43 -0.72
CA VAL A 67 2.12 0.26 -1.94
C VAL A 67 3.28 -0.53 -2.54
N HIS A 68 3.17 -0.84 -3.82
CA HIS A 68 4.16 -1.54 -4.60
C HIS A 68 4.83 -0.58 -5.58
N VAL A 69 6.16 -0.63 -5.66
CA VAL A 69 6.94 0.27 -6.49
C VAL A 69 7.80 -0.54 -7.44
N ILE A 70 7.55 -0.38 -8.73
CA ILE A 70 8.31 -1.01 -9.81
C ILE A 70 9.35 -0.02 -10.32
N GLU A 71 10.61 -0.42 -10.25
CA GLU A 71 11.78 0.39 -10.59
C GLU A 71 12.60 -0.31 -11.70
N ASN A 72 12.17 -0.19 -12.95
CA ASN A 72 12.96 -0.68 -14.09
C ASN A 72 13.92 0.39 -14.58
N ASN A 73 13.42 1.61 -14.81
CA ASN A 73 14.17 2.71 -15.40
C ASN A 73 14.46 3.83 -14.42
N ASN A 74 13.54 4.08 -13.47
CA ASN A 74 13.63 5.18 -12.51
C ASN A 74 13.70 4.65 -11.08
N THR A 75 14.61 5.20 -10.30
CA THR A 75 14.70 4.91 -8.86
C THR A 75 13.65 5.72 -8.10
N TYR A 76 12.84 5.02 -7.31
CA TYR A 76 11.82 5.64 -6.47
C TYR A 76 12.44 6.41 -5.31
N GLN A 77 12.16 7.69 -5.23
CA GLN A 77 12.61 8.56 -4.17
C GLN A 77 11.43 9.17 -3.43
N ILE A 78 11.52 9.23 -2.11
CA ILE A 78 10.51 9.85 -1.25
C ILE A 78 11.02 11.25 -0.87
N ASN A 79 10.18 12.26 -1.11
CA ASN A 79 10.38 13.59 -0.57
C ASN A 79 9.74 13.67 0.83
N PRO A 80 10.51 13.79 1.92
CA PRO A 80 9.98 13.79 3.28
C PRO A 80 8.98 14.92 3.55
N ASP A 81 9.18 16.09 2.93
CA ASP A 81 8.34 17.28 3.12
C ASP A 81 6.94 17.10 2.51
N VAL A 82 6.83 16.26 1.46
CA VAL A 82 5.55 15.93 0.83
C VAL A 82 4.89 14.74 1.52
N ALA A 83 5.67 13.71 1.82
CA ALA A 83 5.17 12.49 2.44
C ALA A 83 4.70 12.69 3.89
N LEU A 84 5.20 13.70 4.60
CA LEU A 84 4.87 14.02 6.00
C LEU A 84 4.89 12.81 6.93
N GLY A 85 5.82 11.88 6.72
CA GLY A 85 5.97 10.68 7.53
C GLY A 85 5.01 9.53 7.19
N SER A 86 4.13 9.65 6.19
CA SER A 86 3.18 8.60 5.80
C SER A 86 3.86 7.27 5.43
N SER A 87 5.07 7.33 4.86
CA SER A 87 5.89 6.15 4.56
C SER A 87 6.22 5.26 5.76
N GLN A 88 6.09 5.79 6.98
CA GLN A 88 6.29 5.01 8.21
C GLN A 88 5.11 4.07 8.52
N TRP A 89 3.92 4.37 8.02
CA TRP A 89 2.68 3.69 8.36
C TRP A 89 2.18 2.73 7.29
N ILE A 90 2.81 2.77 6.10
CA ILE A 90 2.48 1.97 4.93
C ILE A 90 3.52 0.86 4.73
N ASP A 91 3.09 -0.25 4.15
CA ASP A 91 3.96 -1.32 3.67
C ASP A 91 4.42 -1.02 2.25
N LEU A 92 5.66 -0.57 2.14
CA LEU A 92 6.29 -0.26 0.85
C LEU A 92 7.06 -1.47 0.33
N HIS A 93 6.63 -2.02 -0.80
CA HIS A 93 7.27 -3.14 -1.49
C HIS A 93 7.98 -2.64 -2.75
N ARG A 94 9.31 -2.79 -2.80
CA ARG A 94 10.13 -2.33 -3.95
C ARG A 94 10.54 -3.52 -4.82
N TYR A 95 10.36 -3.37 -6.13
CA TYR A 95 10.76 -4.33 -7.16
C TYR A 95 11.85 -3.71 -8.01
N ASN A 96 13.11 -4.02 -7.71
CA ASN A 96 14.31 -3.44 -8.35
C ASN A 96 15.50 -4.40 -8.41
N ARG A 97 15.25 -5.71 -8.31
CA ARG A 97 16.31 -6.71 -8.19
C ARG A 97 16.33 -7.73 -9.34
N LYS A 98 15.39 -7.64 -10.25
CA LYS A 98 15.26 -8.56 -11.40
C LYS A 98 15.44 -7.79 -12.71
N GLU A 99 15.63 -8.53 -13.78
CA GLU A 99 15.67 -7.98 -15.13
C GLU A 99 14.32 -7.39 -15.53
N ASN A 100 13.22 -8.07 -15.19
CA ASN A 100 11.87 -7.56 -15.37
C ASN A 100 11.14 -7.48 -14.02
N ASN A 101 11.14 -6.30 -13.41
CA ASN A 101 10.51 -6.05 -12.13
C ASN A 101 8.98 -5.92 -12.25
N THR A 102 8.48 -5.56 -13.42
CA THR A 102 7.04 -5.46 -13.70
C THR A 102 6.37 -6.82 -13.59
N LEU A 103 6.87 -7.82 -14.31
CA LEU A 103 6.35 -9.18 -14.24
C LEU A 103 6.50 -9.81 -12.85
N ASP A 104 7.60 -9.51 -12.14
CA ASP A 104 7.79 -9.97 -10.76
C ASP A 104 6.70 -9.44 -9.82
N CYS A 105 6.38 -8.14 -9.93
CA CYS A 105 5.32 -7.51 -9.16
C CYS A 105 3.94 -8.10 -9.49
N ILE A 106 3.60 -8.15 -10.77
CA ILE A 106 2.31 -8.67 -11.25
C ILE A 106 2.08 -10.11 -10.79
N ASN A 107 3.04 -11.00 -11.02
CA ASN A 107 2.93 -12.40 -10.63
C ASN A 107 2.74 -12.58 -9.14
N LYS A 108 3.46 -11.80 -8.32
CA LYS A 108 3.29 -11.81 -6.87
C LYS A 108 1.90 -11.34 -6.46
N LEU A 109 1.40 -10.24 -7.03
CA LEU A 109 0.06 -9.73 -6.72
C LEU A 109 -1.05 -10.70 -7.16
N LYS A 110 -0.96 -11.25 -8.37
CA LYS A 110 -1.91 -12.27 -8.84
C LYS A 110 -1.91 -13.52 -7.95
N SER A 111 -0.74 -13.97 -7.48
CA SER A 111 -0.66 -15.10 -6.52
C SER A 111 -1.31 -14.81 -5.16
N GLN A 112 -1.48 -13.55 -4.80
CA GLN A 112 -2.17 -13.08 -3.59
C GLN A 112 -3.68 -12.80 -3.83
N GLY A 113 -4.17 -13.08 -5.04
CA GLY A 113 -5.57 -12.92 -5.41
C GLY A 113 -5.97 -11.52 -5.86
N TYR A 114 -5.00 -10.64 -6.17
CA TYR A 114 -5.30 -9.32 -6.72
C TYR A 114 -5.57 -9.38 -8.22
N LYS A 115 -6.62 -8.68 -8.67
CA LYS A 115 -6.79 -8.30 -10.07
C LYS A 115 -5.94 -7.06 -10.36
N ILE A 116 -5.24 -7.08 -11.47
CA ILE A 116 -4.42 -5.96 -11.91
C ILE A 116 -5.29 -4.97 -12.69
N VAL A 117 -5.43 -3.76 -12.17
CA VAL A 117 -6.22 -2.68 -12.78
C VAL A 117 -5.29 -1.63 -13.35
N ALA A 118 -5.13 -1.60 -14.65
CA ALA A 118 -4.34 -0.61 -15.37
C ALA A 118 -5.11 0.71 -15.52
N THR A 119 -4.50 1.83 -15.10
CA THR A 119 -5.11 3.16 -15.26
C THR A 119 -4.61 3.80 -16.54
N LEU A 120 -5.34 3.63 -17.63
CA LEU A 120 -5.04 4.25 -18.92
C LEU A 120 -6.29 4.34 -19.79
N PRO A 121 -6.37 5.29 -20.73
CA PRO A 121 -7.46 5.37 -21.71
C PRO A 121 -7.32 4.20 -22.70
N HIS A 122 -8.34 3.35 -22.78
CA HIS A 122 -8.42 2.24 -23.72
C HIS A 122 -9.85 2.06 -24.21
N GLU A 123 -10.09 1.48 -25.39
CA GLU A 123 -11.45 1.33 -25.96
C GLU A 123 -12.40 0.47 -25.13
N LYS A 124 -11.85 -0.50 -24.39
CA LYS A 124 -12.62 -1.42 -23.52
C LYS A 124 -12.58 -1.05 -22.04
N ASP A 125 -12.34 0.20 -21.73
CA ASP A 125 -12.17 0.66 -20.37
C ASP A 125 -13.47 0.64 -19.55
N VAL A 126 -13.33 0.29 -18.27
CA VAL A 126 -14.37 0.53 -17.26
C VAL A 126 -14.18 1.93 -16.70
N TYR A 127 -15.25 2.67 -16.55
CA TYR A 127 -15.18 3.96 -15.84
C TYR A 127 -15.01 3.72 -14.33
N LEU A 128 -14.19 4.56 -13.69
CA LEU A 128 -13.94 4.49 -12.26
C LEU A 128 -15.21 4.33 -11.40
N PRO A 129 -16.32 5.05 -11.64
CA PRO A 129 -17.56 4.87 -10.86
C PRO A 129 -18.19 3.47 -11.00
N ASP A 130 -17.91 2.77 -12.09
CA ASP A 130 -18.54 1.48 -12.43
C ASP A 130 -17.65 0.27 -12.05
N LEU A 131 -16.41 0.52 -11.60
CA LEU A 131 -15.51 -0.55 -11.20
C LEU A 131 -16.03 -1.28 -9.95
N ASP A 132 -16.12 -2.60 -9.99
CA ASP A 132 -16.56 -3.40 -8.84
C ASP A 132 -15.49 -3.38 -7.73
N VAL A 133 -15.87 -2.93 -6.53
CA VAL A 133 -14.96 -2.77 -5.38
C VAL A 133 -14.90 -4.01 -4.47
N LYS A 134 -15.67 -5.06 -4.76
CA LYS A 134 -15.81 -6.23 -3.88
C LYS A 134 -14.67 -7.24 -4.00
N GLU A 135 -13.84 -7.11 -5.02
CA GLU A 135 -12.68 -7.98 -5.24
C GLU A 135 -11.37 -7.28 -4.87
N LYS A 136 -10.33 -8.06 -4.59
CA LYS A 136 -9.00 -7.51 -4.36
C LYS A 136 -8.44 -6.91 -5.64
N MET A 137 -8.00 -5.65 -5.58
CA MET A 137 -7.48 -4.92 -6.73
C MET A 137 -6.13 -4.27 -6.45
N ALA A 138 -5.22 -4.42 -7.39
CA ALA A 138 -3.96 -3.66 -7.47
C ALA A 138 -4.12 -2.58 -8.53
N ILE A 139 -4.27 -1.33 -8.10
CA ILE A 139 -4.47 -0.19 -8.98
C ILE A 139 -3.10 0.33 -9.42
N VAL A 140 -2.84 0.28 -10.72
CA VAL A 140 -1.52 0.59 -11.28
C VAL A 140 -1.52 1.95 -11.95
N PHE A 141 -0.60 2.80 -11.52
CA PHE A 141 -0.30 4.09 -12.12
C PHE A 141 1.06 4.06 -12.81
N GLY A 142 1.11 4.48 -14.06
CA GLY A 142 2.33 4.50 -14.87
C GLY A 142 3.16 5.77 -14.71
N ASN A 143 4.24 5.82 -15.48
CA ASN A 143 5.10 6.99 -15.61
C ASN A 143 4.34 8.19 -16.20
N GLU A 144 4.74 9.41 -15.80
CA GLU A 144 4.08 10.66 -16.23
C GLU A 144 4.25 10.94 -17.73
N VAL A 145 5.27 10.40 -18.37
CA VAL A 145 5.61 10.63 -19.77
C VAL A 145 5.29 9.42 -20.63
N GLU A 146 5.72 8.24 -20.21
CA GLU A 146 5.63 6.99 -20.99
C GLU A 146 4.35 6.19 -20.69
N GLY A 147 3.67 6.50 -19.59
CA GLY A 147 2.52 5.73 -19.13
C GLY A 147 2.90 4.39 -18.52
N LEU A 148 2.10 3.36 -18.78
CA LEU A 148 2.33 1.98 -18.34
C LEU A 148 3.13 1.21 -19.39
N SER A 149 3.99 0.30 -18.93
CA SER A 149 4.76 -0.58 -19.84
C SER A 149 3.86 -1.57 -20.58
N SER A 150 4.35 -2.08 -21.74
CA SER A 150 3.67 -3.15 -22.50
C SER A 150 3.42 -4.39 -21.63
N ASP A 151 4.41 -4.81 -20.86
CA ASP A 151 4.30 -5.95 -19.97
C ASP A 151 3.12 -5.78 -18.98
N LEU A 152 2.92 -4.58 -18.47
CA LEU A 152 1.81 -4.31 -17.56
C LEU A 152 0.47 -4.29 -18.28
N ILE A 153 0.39 -3.64 -19.43
CA ILE A 153 -0.83 -3.55 -20.23
C ILE A 153 -1.28 -4.95 -20.67
N GLU A 154 -0.37 -5.80 -21.16
CA GLU A 154 -0.70 -7.16 -21.62
C GLU A 154 -1.14 -8.09 -20.48
N ASN A 155 -0.71 -7.82 -19.25
CA ASN A 155 -1.03 -8.64 -18.09
C ASN A 155 -2.11 -8.04 -17.16
N ALA A 156 -2.68 -6.89 -17.52
CA ALA A 156 -3.79 -6.30 -16.79
C ALA A 156 -5.07 -7.12 -16.95
N ASP A 157 -5.82 -7.23 -15.87
CA ASP A 157 -7.12 -7.92 -15.86
C ASP A 157 -8.27 -6.96 -16.19
N ILE A 158 -8.08 -5.67 -15.87
CA ILE A 158 -9.07 -4.60 -16.08
C ILE A 158 -8.34 -3.33 -16.53
N TYR A 159 -8.95 -2.62 -17.47
CA TYR A 159 -8.53 -1.27 -17.87
C TYR A 159 -9.53 -0.28 -17.31
N MET A 160 -9.05 0.71 -16.57
CA MET A 160 -9.88 1.70 -15.88
C MET A 160 -9.50 3.10 -16.27
N LYS A 161 -10.50 3.94 -16.48
CA LYS A 161 -10.32 5.38 -16.73
C LYS A 161 -11.18 6.25 -15.83
N ILE A 162 -10.66 7.43 -15.52
CA ILE A 162 -11.39 8.48 -14.85
C ILE A 162 -12.15 9.26 -15.93
N PRO A 163 -13.48 9.47 -15.82
CA PRO A 163 -14.22 10.32 -16.76
C PRO A 163 -13.63 11.73 -16.80
N MET A 164 -13.35 12.23 -18.00
CA MET A 164 -12.85 13.59 -18.24
C MET A 164 -13.73 14.31 -19.25
N TYR A 165 -13.94 15.60 -19.05
CA TYR A 165 -14.87 16.40 -19.84
C TYR A 165 -14.23 17.67 -20.42
N GLY A 166 -12.93 17.84 -20.25
CA GLY A 166 -12.16 18.97 -20.74
C GLY A 166 -11.33 18.63 -21.98
N PHE A 167 -10.51 19.58 -22.42
CA PHE A 167 -9.55 19.39 -23.49
C PHE A 167 -8.31 18.59 -23.08
N THR A 168 -8.01 18.54 -21.79
CA THR A 168 -6.86 17.81 -21.25
C THR A 168 -7.18 16.33 -21.17
N GLU A 169 -6.27 15.49 -21.68
CA GLU A 169 -6.49 14.05 -21.83
C GLU A 169 -6.11 13.22 -20.58
N SER A 170 -5.38 13.82 -19.62
CA SER A 170 -4.97 13.13 -18.39
C SER A 170 -4.85 14.10 -17.21
N PHE A 171 -5.11 13.59 -15.99
CA PHE A 171 -4.73 14.26 -14.76
C PHE A 171 -3.25 13.99 -14.45
N ASN A 172 -2.66 14.87 -13.63
CA ASN A 172 -1.39 14.53 -12.96
C ASN A 172 -1.55 13.21 -12.19
N ILE A 173 -0.50 12.39 -12.16
CA ILE A 173 -0.55 11.04 -11.55
C ILE A 173 -0.99 11.06 -10.08
N SER A 174 -0.51 12.02 -9.28
CA SER A 174 -0.90 12.12 -7.87
C SER A 174 -2.38 12.51 -7.69
N VAL A 175 -2.91 13.31 -8.61
CA VAL A 175 -4.33 13.67 -8.67
C VAL A 175 -5.17 12.46 -9.10
N SER A 176 -4.76 11.75 -10.16
CA SER A 176 -5.39 10.50 -10.60
C SER A 176 -5.47 9.49 -9.45
N ALA A 177 -4.36 9.31 -8.73
CA ALA A 177 -4.30 8.42 -7.59
C ALA A 177 -5.26 8.87 -6.48
N ALA A 178 -5.31 10.16 -6.15
CA ALA A 178 -6.19 10.67 -5.10
C ALA A 178 -7.68 10.46 -5.45
N ILE A 179 -8.09 10.81 -6.67
CA ILE A 179 -9.46 10.63 -7.13
C ILE A 179 -9.85 9.16 -7.11
N THR A 180 -9.00 8.30 -7.68
CA THR A 180 -9.25 6.86 -7.79
C THR A 180 -9.38 6.22 -6.42
N MET A 181 -8.39 6.42 -5.55
CA MET A 181 -8.34 5.75 -4.25
C MET A 181 -9.43 6.23 -3.31
N TYR A 182 -9.73 7.54 -3.29
CA TYR A 182 -10.83 8.05 -2.50
C TYR A 182 -12.17 7.45 -2.94
N ASN A 183 -12.44 7.43 -4.25
CA ASN A 183 -13.66 6.83 -4.78
C ASN A 183 -13.80 5.35 -4.43
N LEU A 184 -12.75 4.58 -4.68
CA LEU A 184 -12.77 3.13 -4.46
C LEU A 184 -12.89 2.78 -2.98
N THR A 185 -12.14 3.44 -2.09
CA THR A 185 -12.19 3.15 -0.64
C THR A 185 -13.49 3.62 0.00
N ASP A 186 -14.07 4.75 -0.43
CA ASP A 186 -15.39 5.19 0.04
C ASP A 186 -16.49 4.20 -0.35
N ARG A 187 -16.49 3.74 -1.61
CA ARG A 187 -17.43 2.73 -2.10
C ARG A 187 -17.23 1.37 -1.44
N LEU A 188 -15.98 0.97 -1.20
CA LEU A 188 -15.67 -0.27 -0.49
C LEU A 188 -16.27 -0.27 0.92
N ARG A 189 -16.09 0.81 1.69
CA ARG A 189 -16.66 0.94 3.03
C ARG A 189 -18.20 0.89 3.05
N LYS A 190 -18.83 1.33 1.98
CA LYS A 190 -20.31 1.31 1.80
C LYS A 190 -20.83 0.01 1.19
N SER A 191 -19.95 -0.88 0.72
CA SER A 191 -20.34 -2.08 -0.04
C SER A 191 -20.89 -3.23 0.81
N GLY A 192 -20.68 -3.20 2.14
CA GLY A 192 -21.01 -4.31 3.05
C GLY A 192 -20.01 -5.47 3.02
N VAL A 193 -18.93 -5.37 2.23
CA VAL A 193 -17.82 -6.34 2.26
C VAL A 193 -16.93 -6.04 3.46
N ASP A 194 -16.43 -7.08 4.11
CA ASP A 194 -15.39 -6.92 5.12
C ASP A 194 -14.08 -6.51 4.45
N TYR A 195 -13.69 -5.25 4.64
CA TYR A 195 -12.49 -4.66 4.06
C TYR A 195 -11.31 -4.62 5.03
N HIS A 196 -11.51 -5.00 6.28
CA HIS A 196 -10.49 -4.89 7.31
C HIS A 196 -9.31 -5.83 7.04
N LEU A 197 -8.19 -5.51 7.64
CA LEU A 197 -7.04 -6.42 7.66
C LEU A 197 -7.42 -7.68 8.44
N SER A 198 -6.97 -8.85 7.97
CA SER A 198 -7.08 -10.08 8.75
C SER A 198 -6.41 -9.94 10.12
N ALA A 199 -6.81 -10.75 11.09
CA ALA A 199 -6.25 -10.68 12.45
C ALA A 199 -4.71 -10.77 12.46
N ASP A 200 -4.12 -11.66 11.67
CA ASP A 200 -2.68 -11.78 11.53
C ASP A 200 -2.04 -10.53 10.91
N ARG A 201 -2.61 -10.00 9.85
CA ARG A 201 -2.11 -8.79 9.20
C ARG A 201 -2.21 -7.58 10.10
N ARG A 202 -3.29 -7.49 10.87
CA ARG A 202 -3.52 -6.44 11.86
C ARG A 202 -2.43 -6.42 12.93
N ILE A 203 -2.19 -7.56 13.59
CA ILE A 203 -1.18 -7.63 14.65
C ILE A 203 0.24 -7.39 14.11
N GLU A 204 0.58 -7.89 12.93
CA GLU A 204 1.86 -7.63 12.27
C GLU A 204 2.06 -6.14 11.94
N THR A 205 1.01 -5.47 11.48
CA THR A 205 1.06 -4.04 11.17
C THR A 205 1.24 -3.21 12.44
N LEU A 206 0.52 -3.54 13.50
CA LEU A 206 0.66 -2.89 14.82
C LEU A 206 2.07 -3.06 15.40
N ILE A 207 2.63 -4.26 15.34
CA ILE A 207 4.03 -4.53 15.74
C ILE A 207 5.00 -3.66 14.93
N LYS A 208 4.80 -3.58 13.63
CA LYS A 208 5.63 -2.77 12.74
C LYS A 208 5.57 -1.27 13.10
N TRP A 209 4.39 -0.75 13.37
CA TRP A 209 4.21 0.64 13.79
C TRP A 209 4.84 0.93 15.15
N ALA A 210 4.66 0.02 16.11
CA ALA A 210 5.29 0.12 17.43
C ALA A 210 6.82 0.15 17.31
N LYS A 211 7.40 -0.77 16.56
CA LYS A 211 8.87 -0.82 16.32
C LYS A 211 9.41 0.46 15.66
N ARG A 212 8.66 1.05 14.73
CA ARG A 212 9.06 2.32 14.08
C ARG A 212 9.01 3.53 15.01
N THR A 213 8.21 3.46 16.07
CA THR A 213 8.08 4.52 17.06
C THR A 213 9.16 4.43 18.14
N ILE A 214 9.63 3.25 18.46
CA ILE A 214 10.59 2.99 19.53
C ILE A 214 12.02 3.21 19.03
N ARG A 215 12.81 4.00 19.75
CA ARG A 215 14.24 4.17 19.46
C ARG A 215 15.00 2.88 19.74
N ARG A 216 15.93 2.51 18.84
CA ARG A 216 16.74 1.28 18.93
C ARG A 216 15.88 0.00 19.00
N SER A 217 14.78 -0.03 18.26
CA SER A 217 13.82 -1.15 18.27
C SER A 217 14.48 -2.52 18.00
N ASP A 218 15.55 -2.60 17.19
CA ASP A 218 16.26 -3.85 16.90
C ASP A 218 16.97 -4.45 18.14
N MET A 219 17.49 -3.61 19.03
CA MET A 219 18.08 -4.07 20.31
C MET A 219 16.98 -4.56 21.25
N ILE A 220 15.92 -3.81 21.36
CA ILE A 220 14.74 -4.13 22.17
C ILE A 220 14.09 -5.42 21.68
N GLU A 221 13.96 -5.61 20.38
CA GLU A 221 13.45 -6.86 19.80
C GLU A 221 14.25 -8.08 20.26
N LYS A 222 15.58 -8.03 20.18
CA LYS A 222 16.44 -9.14 20.63
C LYS A 222 16.24 -9.45 22.11
N GLU A 223 16.13 -8.42 22.94
CA GLU A 223 15.91 -8.59 24.37
C GLU A 223 14.53 -9.18 24.68
N LEU A 224 13.48 -8.65 24.07
CA LEU A 224 12.12 -9.15 24.20
C LEU A 224 11.97 -10.59 23.68
N MET A 225 12.54 -10.91 22.52
CA MET A 225 12.53 -12.28 21.98
C MET A 225 13.18 -13.28 22.94
N LYS A 226 14.31 -12.89 23.55
CA LYS A 226 14.98 -13.73 24.56
C LYS A 226 14.14 -13.85 25.84
N ARG A 227 13.58 -12.74 26.34
CA ARG A 227 12.81 -12.68 27.59
C ARG A 227 11.49 -13.46 27.49
N LEU A 228 10.73 -13.26 26.42
CA LEU A 228 9.37 -13.80 26.28
C LEU A 228 9.38 -15.24 25.73
N PHE A 229 10.28 -15.54 24.80
CA PHE A 229 10.16 -16.77 24.00
C PHE A 229 11.43 -17.65 24.08
N SER A 230 12.45 -17.27 24.84
CA SER A 230 13.74 -17.97 24.92
C SER A 230 14.43 -18.14 23.55
N ILE A 231 14.13 -17.29 22.59
CA ILE A 231 14.72 -17.29 21.24
C ILE A 231 16.02 -16.49 21.28
N LYS A 232 17.13 -17.12 20.78
CA LYS A 232 18.47 -16.50 20.72
C LYS A 232 18.63 -15.56 19.50
#